data_16c070b94ef1ac269fff2ad7dce789f5
#
_entry.id   16c070b94ef1ac269fff2ad7dce789f5
#
_cell.length_a   1.000
_cell.length_b   1.000
_cell.length_c   1.000
_cell.angle_alpha   90.00
_cell.angle_beta   90.00
_cell.angle_gamma   90.00
#
_symmetry.space_group_name_H-M   'P 1'
#
loop_
_entity.id
_entity.type
_entity.pdbx_description
1 polymer ?
#
loop_
_entity_poly.entity_id
_entity_poly.type
_entity_poly.pdbx_seq_one_letter_code
_entity_poly.pdbx_strand_id
1 'polypeptide(L)'
;EVTVYYGGAAAKGVNSDKLVVTNENGESGFDTYTFKLKVAEPNGDAYFESFSLNGSKGVIDNTNHTIEVTLPYGTEYTYLKPVFTTSSGAVVKVDDLKSGVTDVNFSTKRQFVVIAEDEKHTTTYDVTVKVSDQFTDVNPGDWFYENVMGATQKGYVNGLGNGLFGPYQSTTRAQFASMIANVMG
;
A
#
# COMPACT_ATOMS: atom_id res chain seq x y z
N GLU A 1 -10.32 -23.13 37.84
CA GLU A 1 -10.00 -22.77 36.44
C GLU A 1 -10.55 -23.92 35.57
N VAL A 2 -11.48 -23.61 34.66
CA VAL A 2 -12.04 -24.60 33.74
C VAL A 2 -11.38 -24.42 32.40
N THR A 3 -10.57 -25.37 31.98
CA THR A 3 -9.94 -25.36 30.66
C THR A 3 -10.83 -26.14 29.69
N VAL A 4 -11.36 -25.46 28.67
CA VAL A 4 -12.18 -26.07 27.63
C VAL A 4 -11.30 -26.38 26.42
N TYR A 5 -11.13 -27.64 26.07
CA TYR A 5 -10.47 -28.06 24.83
C TYR A 5 -11.51 -28.21 23.71
N TYR A 6 -11.37 -27.42 22.65
CA TYR A 6 -12.19 -27.56 21.44
C TYR A 6 -11.40 -28.32 20.37
N GLY A 7 -11.82 -29.54 20.07
CA GLY A 7 -11.21 -30.37 19.05
C GLY A 7 -12.15 -30.56 17.85
N GLY A 8 -12.05 -29.73 16.84
CA GLY A 8 -12.76 -29.90 15.57
C GLY A 8 -13.00 -28.58 14.85
N ALA A 9 -12.93 -28.61 13.51
CA ALA A 9 -13.23 -27.46 12.68
C ALA A 9 -14.69 -27.02 12.91
N ALA A 10 -14.90 -25.76 13.26
CA ALA A 10 -16.23 -25.18 13.42
C ALA A 10 -16.96 -25.24 12.06
N ALA A 11 -17.93 -26.13 11.95
CA ALA A 11 -18.86 -26.13 10.85
C ALA A 11 -19.77 -24.89 10.99
N LYS A 12 -20.00 -24.15 9.90
CA LYS A 12 -21.02 -23.09 9.83
C LYS A 12 -22.38 -23.71 10.22
N GLY A 13 -22.86 -23.42 11.41
CA GLY A 13 -24.15 -23.87 11.89
C GLY A 13 -24.20 -23.85 13.41
N VAL A 14 -25.29 -23.35 13.96
CA VAL A 14 -25.54 -23.27 15.40
C VAL A 14 -25.52 -24.67 15.98
N ASN A 15 -24.47 -25.02 16.71
CA ASN A 15 -24.42 -26.20 17.53
C ASN A 15 -24.47 -25.79 18.99
N SER A 16 -25.55 -26.19 19.66
CA SER A 16 -25.61 -26.20 21.10
C SER A 16 -24.93 -27.48 21.60
N ASP A 17 -23.63 -27.46 21.73
CA ASP A 17 -22.91 -28.58 22.33
C ASP A 17 -23.06 -28.51 23.83
N LYS A 18 -23.48 -29.63 24.43
CA LYS A 18 -23.48 -29.77 25.86
C LYS A 18 -22.07 -29.97 26.38
N LEU A 19 -21.58 -29.02 27.16
CA LEU A 19 -20.37 -29.26 27.94
C LEU A 19 -20.76 -30.10 29.19
N VAL A 20 -20.22 -31.29 29.27
CA VAL A 20 -20.35 -32.12 30.46
C VAL A 20 -19.11 -31.88 31.31
N VAL A 21 -19.34 -31.31 32.51
CA VAL A 21 -18.23 -31.17 33.50
C VAL A 21 -18.16 -32.43 34.32
N THR A 22 -17.04 -33.11 34.30
CA THR A 22 -16.76 -34.23 35.17
C THR A 22 -15.83 -33.82 36.32
N ASN A 23 -16.02 -34.35 37.49
CA ASN A 23 -15.04 -34.19 38.56
C ASN A 23 -13.78 -35.07 38.34
N GLU A 24 -12.78 -34.89 39.14
CA GLU A 24 -11.51 -35.65 39.06
C GLU A 24 -11.66 -37.15 39.23
N ASN A 25 -12.82 -37.63 39.71
CA ASN A 25 -13.14 -39.05 39.81
C ASN A 25 -13.88 -39.60 38.59
N GLY A 26 -14.09 -38.78 37.56
CA GLY A 26 -14.81 -39.18 36.35
C GLY A 26 -16.32 -39.28 36.48
N GLU A 27 -16.89 -38.84 37.59
CA GLU A 27 -18.35 -38.80 37.77
C GLU A 27 -18.96 -37.59 37.06
N SER A 28 -19.88 -37.85 36.13
CA SER A 28 -20.61 -36.81 35.39
C SER A 28 -21.94 -36.49 36.10
N GLY A 29 -22.24 -35.19 36.20
CA GLY A 29 -23.64 -34.93 36.32
C GLY A 29 -24.15 -33.94 37.32
N PHE A 30 -23.49 -32.86 37.49
CA PHE A 30 -24.06 -32.02 38.53
C PHE A 30 -24.47 -30.60 38.11
N ASP A 31 -23.95 -30.06 37.01
CA ASP A 31 -24.49 -28.81 36.49
C ASP A 31 -24.37 -28.75 34.96
N THR A 32 -25.51 -28.54 34.31
CA THR A 32 -25.52 -28.29 32.87
C THR A 32 -25.32 -26.81 32.60
N TYR A 33 -24.15 -26.45 32.14
CA TYR A 33 -23.90 -25.07 31.70
C TYR A 33 -24.22 -24.94 30.21
N THR A 34 -25.10 -24.02 29.89
CA THR A 34 -25.40 -23.67 28.49
C THR A 34 -24.51 -22.52 28.06
N PHE A 35 -23.58 -22.78 27.19
CA PHE A 35 -22.76 -21.74 26.56
C PHE A 35 -23.45 -21.28 25.28
N LYS A 36 -23.71 -19.98 25.16
CA LYS A 36 -24.09 -19.36 23.89
C LYS A 36 -22.85 -18.81 23.26
N LEU A 37 -22.31 -19.49 22.24
CA LEU A 37 -21.25 -18.94 21.42
C LEU A 37 -21.88 -17.90 20.47
N LYS A 38 -21.55 -16.64 20.67
CA LYS A 38 -21.91 -15.61 19.71
C LYS A 38 -20.76 -15.51 18.71
N VAL A 39 -20.96 -16.05 17.52
CA VAL A 39 -20.06 -15.79 16.38
C VAL A 39 -20.27 -14.32 15.99
N ALA A 40 -19.18 -13.56 15.91
CA ALA A 40 -19.26 -12.19 15.40
C ALA A 40 -19.75 -12.21 13.95
N GLU A 41 -20.64 -11.27 13.62
CA GLU A 41 -21.04 -11.08 12.23
C GLU A 41 -19.80 -10.66 11.41
N PRO A 42 -19.66 -11.14 10.18
CA PRO A 42 -18.58 -10.72 9.31
C PRO A 42 -18.58 -9.21 9.10
N ASN A 43 -17.39 -8.61 9.11
CA ASN A 43 -17.23 -7.17 8.95
C ASN A 43 -17.57 -6.73 7.52
N GLY A 44 -18.40 -5.68 7.39
CA GLY A 44 -18.78 -5.07 6.12
C GLY A 44 -17.83 -3.98 5.62
N ASP A 45 -16.72 -3.72 6.32
CA ASP A 45 -15.77 -2.68 5.95
C ASP A 45 -14.88 -3.12 4.79
N ALA A 46 -14.77 -2.29 3.75
CA ALA A 46 -14.01 -2.56 2.53
C ALA A 46 -13.11 -1.35 2.18
N TYR A 47 -12.01 -1.15 2.90
CA TYR A 47 -11.10 -0.03 2.66
C TYR A 47 -9.62 -0.42 2.84
N PHE A 48 -8.73 0.42 2.30
CA PHE A 48 -7.29 0.33 2.56
C PHE A 48 -6.93 1.08 3.85
N GLU A 49 -6.20 0.42 4.75
CA GLU A 49 -5.59 1.04 5.93
C GLU A 49 -4.21 1.61 5.59
N SER A 50 -3.46 0.91 4.76
CA SER A 50 -2.16 1.35 4.27
C SER A 50 -1.93 0.92 2.83
N PHE A 51 -1.13 1.71 2.11
CA PHE A 51 -0.66 1.39 0.76
C PHE A 51 0.71 2.01 0.55
N SER A 52 1.63 1.27 -0.07
CA SER A 52 2.96 1.77 -0.42
C SER A 52 3.52 1.07 -1.66
N LEU A 53 4.38 1.78 -2.39
CA LEU A 53 5.12 1.28 -3.53
C LEU A 53 6.59 1.61 -3.35
N ASN A 54 7.47 0.63 -3.48
CA ASN A 54 8.92 0.79 -3.35
C ASN A 54 9.34 1.62 -2.11
N GLY A 55 8.65 1.38 -0.97
CA GLY A 55 8.87 2.10 0.28
C GLY A 55 8.22 3.48 0.39
N SER A 56 7.72 4.05 -0.72
CA SER A 56 6.98 5.31 -0.71
C SER A 56 5.54 5.08 -0.27
N LYS A 57 5.11 5.80 0.78
CA LYS A 57 3.74 5.68 1.30
C LYS A 57 2.74 6.38 0.38
N GLY A 58 1.62 5.73 0.12
CA GLY A 58 0.48 6.31 -0.58
C GLY A 58 -0.37 7.18 0.34
N VAL A 59 -0.90 8.26 -0.22
CA VAL A 59 -1.94 9.09 0.40
C VAL A 59 -3.28 8.47 0.02
N ILE A 60 -3.98 7.94 1.02
CA ILE A 60 -5.27 7.25 0.85
C ILE A 60 -6.39 8.23 1.18
N ASP A 61 -7.30 8.42 0.24
CA ASP A 61 -8.57 9.13 0.45
C ASP A 61 -9.72 8.11 0.41
N ASN A 62 -10.19 7.72 1.58
CA ASN A 62 -11.29 6.76 1.72
C ASN A 62 -12.66 7.36 1.38
N THR A 63 -12.76 8.68 1.25
CA THR A 63 -14.01 9.35 0.86
C THR A 63 -14.20 9.32 -0.65
N ASN A 64 -13.12 9.65 -1.38
CA ASN A 64 -13.12 9.67 -2.84
C ASN A 64 -12.60 8.35 -3.44
N HIS A 65 -12.19 7.41 -2.61
CA HIS A 65 -11.64 6.11 -2.99
C HIS A 65 -10.45 6.25 -3.96
N THR A 66 -9.49 7.11 -3.59
CA THR A 66 -8.27 7.33 -4.36
C THR A 66 -7.02 7.08 -3.53
N ILE A 67 -5.97 6.62 -4.21
CA ILE A 67 -4.64 6.47 -3.62
C ILE A 67 -3.64 7.14 -4.55
N GLU A 68 -2.89 8.11 -4.05
CA GLU A 68 -1.79 8.74 -4.76
C GLU A 68 -0.45 8.33 -4.13
N VAL A 69 0.47 7.83 -4.95
CA VAL A 69 1.84 7.50 -4.52
C VAL A 69 2.82 8.35 -5.30
N THR A 70 3.66 9.10 -4.59
CA THR A 70 4.77 9.84 -5.21
C THR A 70 6.06 9.07 -4.96
N LEU A 71 6.68 8.62 -6.05
CA LEU A 71 7.96 7.90 -6.04
C LEU A 71 9.12 8.89 -6.18
N PRO A 72 10.31 8.56 -5.66
CA PRO A 72 11.51 9.34 -5.91
C PRO A 72 11.82 9.46 -7.40
N TYR A 73 12.44 10.58 -7.79
CA TYR A 73 12.92 10.79 -9.15
C TYR A 73 13.78 9.61 -9.65
N GLY A 74 13.59 9.24 -10.92
CA GLY A 74 14.31 8.13 -11.54
C GLY A 74 13.83 6.74 -11.16
N THR A 75 12.76 6.62 -10.37
CA THR A 75 12.19 5.32 -10.03
C THR A 75 11.43 4.76 -11.23
N GLU A 76 11.80 3.56 -11.67
CA GLU A 76 11.01 2.79 -12.62
C GLU A 76 9.72 2.32 -11.95
N TYR A 77 8.58 2.59 -12.57
CA TYR A 77 7.26 2.29 -12.00
C TYR A 77 6.37 1.43 -12.91
N THR A 78 6.94 0.89 -13.98
CA THR A 78 6.19 0.01 -14.89
C THR A 78 5.72 -1.26 -14.19
N TYR A 79 6.59 -1.87 -13.37
CA TYR A 79 6.24 -3.05 -12.60
C TYR A 79 6.73 -2.90 -11.16
N LEU A 80 5.78 -2.70 -10.25
CA LEU A 80 6.05 -2.57 -8.82
C LEU A 80 5.15 -3.51 -8.02
N LYS A 81 5.63 -3.91 -6.86
CA LYS A 81 4.89 -4.74 -5.90
C LYS A 81 4.22 -3.85 -4.86
N PRO A 82 2.90 -3.65 -4.94
CA PRO A 82 2.20 -2.89 -3.92
C PRO A 82 2.21 -3.64 -2.59
N VAL A 83 2.54 -2.92 -1.53
CA VAL A 83 2.44 -3.41 -0.14
C VAL A 83 1.29 -2.67 0.52
N PHE A 84 0.32 -3.40 1.02
CA PHE A 84 -0.90 -2.81 1.57
C PHE A 84 -1.49 -3.66 2.70
N THR A 85 -2.29 -3.00 3.54
CA THR A 85 -3.21 -3.62 4.49
C THR A 85 -4.61 -3.10 4.25
N THR A 86 -5.60 -3.92 4.55
CA THR A 86 -7.02 -3.62 4.39
C THR A 86 -7.74 -3.69 5.73
N SER A 87 -8.96 -3.19 5.78
CA SER A 87 -9.89 -3.43 6.90
C SER A 87 -9.95 -4.92 7.25
N SER A 88 -10.27 -5.21 8.52
CA SER A 88 -10.25 -6.57 9.07
C SER A 88 -11.06 -7.54 8.23
N GLY A 89 -10.45 -8.67 7.83
CA GLY A 89 -11.08 -9.70 7.03
C GLY A 89 -11.28 -9.35 5.54
N ALA A 90 -11.04 -8.10 5.12
CA ALA A 90 -11.21 -7.69 3.73
C ALA A 90 -10.04 -8.17 2.85
N VAL A 91 -10.34 -8.43 1.58
CA VAL A 91 -9.38 -8.91 0.57
C VAL A 91 -9.38 -7.99 -0.65
N VAL A 92 -8.24 -7.91 -1.33
CA VAL A 92 -8.13 -7.18 -2.60
C VAL A 92 -8.21 -8.16 -3.75
N LYS A 93 -9.17 -7.92 -4.66
CA LYS A 93 -9.38 -8.76 -5.83
C LYS A 93 -8.97 -8.00 -7.10
N VAL A 94 -7.75 -8.22 -7.54
CA VAL A 94 -7.22 -7.82 -8.84
C VAL A 94 -6.26 -8.92 -9.26
N ASP A 95 -6.55 -9.68 -10.30
CA ASP A 95 -5.65 -10.66 -10.93
C ASP A 95 -4.77 -11.47 -9.94
N ASP A 96 -5.36 -12.05 -8.91
CA ASP A 96 -4.64 -12.76 -7.81
C ASP A 96 -3.59 -11.91 -7.08
N LEU A 97 -3.83 -10.62 -6.95
CA LEU A 97 -2.93 -9.67 -6.30
C LEU A 97 -2.66 -10.05 -4.84
N LYS A 98 -1.40 -10.29 -4.54
CA LYS A 98 -0.90 -10.51 -3.17
C LYS A 98 0.01 -9.37 -2.78
N SER A 99 -0.27 -8.76 -1.62
CA SER A 99 0.53 -7.67 -1.06
C SER A 99 2.01 -8.05 -0.98
N GLY A 100 2.88 -7.21 -1.55
CA GLY A 100 4.34 -7.40 -1.56
C GLY A 100 4.86 -8.53 -2.47
N VAL A 101 3.99 -9.21 -3.23
CA VAL A 101 4.37 -10.38 -4.05
C VAL A 101 4.11 -10.14 -5.53
N THR A 102 2.91 -9.71 -5.89
CA THR A 102 2.48 -9.59 -7.28
C THR A 102 2.97 -8.28 -7.90
N ASP A 103 3.59 -8.37 -9.07
CA ASP A 103 3.98 -7.19 -9.85
C ASP A 103 2.77 -6.59 -10.57
N VAL A 104 2.61 -5.28 -10.45
CA VAL A 104 1.53 -4.50 -11.08
C VAL A 104 2.13 -3.40 -11.92
N ASN A 105 1.60 -3.22 -13.14
CA ASN A 105 1.99 -2.12 -14.01
C ASN A 105 1.26 -0.83 -13.59
N PHE A 106 2.03 0.19 -13.19
CA PHE A 106 1.53 1.50 -12.78
C PHE A 106 1.79 2.61 -13.79
N SER A 107 2.18 2.30 -15.03
CA SER A 107 2.35 3.32 -16.09
C SER A 107 1.07 4.09 -16.42
N THR A 108 -0.06 3.55 -16.01
CA THR A 108 -1.39 4.19 -16.09
C THR A 108 -2.12 4.00 -14.77
N LYS A 109 -3.14 4.82 -14.54
CA LYS A 109 -4.03 4.67 -13.38
C LYS A 109 -4.57 3.24 -13.29
N ARG A 110 -4.54 2.64 -12.10
CA ARG A 110 -5.01 1.28 -11.85
C ARG A 110 -6.17 1.30 -10.87
N GLN A 111 -7.06 0.33 -11.04
CA GLN A 111 -8.18 0.13 -10.13
C GLN A 111 -7.94 -1.10 -9.26
N PHE A 112 -8.20 -0.95 -7.98
CA PHE A 112 -8.14 -2.03 -6.99
C PHE A 112 -9.50 -2.17 -6.33
N VAL A 113 -10.02 -3.40 -6.30
CA VAL A 113 -11.31 -3.70 -5.67
C VAL A 113 -11.04 -4.34 -4.31
N VAL A 114 -11.48 -3.69 -3.25
CA VAL A 114 -11.48 -4.25 -1.89
C VAL A 114 -12.84 -4.88 -1.64
N ILE A 115 -12.85 -6.14 -1.20
CA ILE A 115 -14.06 -6.88 -0.84
C ILE A 115 -14.03 -7.09 0.66
N ALA A 116 -15.10 -6.71 1.36
CA ALA A 116 -15.26 -6.91 2.80
C ALA A 116 -15.31 -8.39 3.17
N GLU A 117 -15.10 -8.69 4.46
CA GLU A 117 -15.21 -10.05 5.02
C GLU A 117 -16.59 -10.68 4.77
N ASP A 118 -17.65 -9.87 4.76
CA ASP A 118 -19.02 -10.33 4.52
C ASP A 118 -19.31 -10.70 3.05
N GLU A 119 -18.33 -10.49 2.15
CA GLU A 119 -18.42 -10.74 0.70
C GLU A 119 -19.54 -9.95 -0.02
N LYS A 120 -20.22 -9.03 0.66
CA LYS A 120 -21.36 -8.25 0.13
C LYS A 120 -20.97 -6.81 -0.19
N HIS A 121 -20.06 -6.23 0.60
CA HIS A 121 -19.60 -4.86 0.41
C HIS A 121 -18.29 -4.83 -0.34
N THR A 122 -18.21 -3.95 -1.33
CA THR A 122 -17.01 -3.76 -2.15
C THR A 122 -16.73 -2.29 -2.36
N THR A 123 -15.47 -1.91 -2.39
CA THR A 123 -15.01 -0.55 -2.71
C THR A 123 -13.93 -0.61 -3.77
N THR A 124 -14.05 0.24 -4.80
CA THR A 124 -13.05 0.35 -5.86
C THR A 124 -12.20 1.60 -5.64
N TYR A 125 -10.89 1.43 -5.57
CA TYR A 125 -9.92 2.52 -5.45
C TYR A 125 -9.21 2.77 -6.76
N ASP A 126 -9.10 4.04 -7.14
CA ASP A 126 -8.25 4.52 -8.22
C ASP A 126 -6.85 4.82 -7.68
N VAL A 127 -5.85 4.05 -8.11
CA VAL A 127 -4.45 4.23 -7.71
C VAL A 127 -3.68 4.93 -8.81
N THR A 128 -3.10 6.10 -8.48
CA THR A 128 -2.27 6.91 -9.36
C THR A 128 -0.85 7.01 -8.81
N VAL A 129 0.12 6.76 -9.67
CA VAL A 129 1.54 6.89 -9.33
C VAL A 129 2.11 8.10 -10.07
N LYS A 130 2.85 8.92 -9.34
CA LYS A 130 3.63 10.05 -9.85
C LYS A 130 5.08 9.85 -9.46
N VAL A 131 5.98 10.38 -10.24
CA VAL A 131 7.40 10.47 -9.88
C VAL A 131 7.68 11.92 -9.51
N SER A 132 8.36 12.14 -8.38
CA SER A 132 8.75 13.48 -7.96
C SER A 132 9.71 14.10 -8.97
N ASP A 133 9.65 15.42 -9.10
CA ASP A 133 10.67 16.15 -9.83
C ASP A 133 12.04 15.96 -9.18
N GLN A 134 13.08 15.96 -9.99
CA GLN A 134 14.45 15.81 -9.50
C GLN A 134 14.86 16.96 -8.58
N PHE A 135 14.35 18.15 -8.84
CA PHE A 135 14.66 19.37 -8.11
C PHE A 135 13.41 20.02 -7.53
N THR A 136 13.50 20.48 -6.30
CA THR A 136 12.38 21.15 -5.60
C THR A 136 12.25 22.63 -5.98
N ASP A 137 13.28 23.21 -6.61
CA ASP A 137 13.37 24.60 -7.06
C ASP A 137 13.25 24.75 -8.57
N VAL A 138 12.82 23.70 -9.29
CA VAL A 138 12.53 23.69 -10.73
C VAL A 138 11.13 23.10 -10.91
N ASN A 139 10.16 23.95 -11.26
CA ASN A 139 8.76 23.55 -11.34
C ASN A 139 8.29 23.41 -12.79
N PRO A 140 7.29 22.56 -13.08
CA PRO A 140 6.78 22.33 -14.43
C PRO A 140 6.29 23.59 -15.17
N GLY A 141 6.00 24.68 -14.44
CA GLY A 141 5.60 25.98 -15.01
C GLY A 141 6.77 26.92 -15.34
N ASP A 142 7.99 26.58 -14.97
CA ASP A 142 9.16 27.40 -15.21
C ASP A 142 9.58 27.30 -16.67
N TRP A 143 9.99 28.45 -17.30
CA TRP A 143 10.38 28.49 -18.70
C TRP A 143 11.65 27.63 -19.01
N PHE A 144 12.44 27.33 -18.01
CA PHE A 144 13.66 26.50 -18.12
C PHE A 144 13.42 25.03 -17.74
N TYR A 145 12.24 24.64 -17.28
CA TYR A 145 11.94 23.31 -16.73
C TYR A 145 12.38 22.19 -17.68
N GLU A 146 11.87 22.18 -18.92
CA GLU A 146 12.18 21.12 -19.90
C GLU A 146 13.67 21.05 -20.23
N ASN A 147 14.34 22.22 -20.28
CA ASN A 147 15.77 22.26 -20.57
C ASN A 147 16.60 21.70 -19.41
N VAL A 148 16.27 22.04 -18.17
CA VAL A 148 16.95 21.53 -16.97
C VAL A 148 16.74 20.03 -16.85
N MET A 149 15.48 19.58 -16.94
CA MET A 149 15.16 18.17 -16.81
C MET A 149 15.81 17.32 -17.92
N GLY A 150 15.75 17.79 -19.15
CA GLY A 150 16.38 17.12 -20.28
C GLY A 150 17.93 17.08 -20.22
N ALA A 151 18.56 18.15 -19.77
CA ALA A 151 20.00 18.19 -19.60
C ALA A 151 20.48 17.29 -18.44
N THR A 152 19.68 17.22 -17.37
CA THR A 152 19.97 16.35 -16.22
C THR A 152 19.79 14.87 -16.57
N GLN A 153 18.74 14.54 -17.29
CA GLN A 153 18.51 13.17 -17.76
C GLN A 153 19.64 12.65 -18.65
N LYS A 154 20.24 13.54 -19.45
CA LYS A 154 21.41 13.23 -20.29
C LYS A 154 22.73 13.24 -19.52
N GLY A 155 22.72 13.58 -18.24
CA GLY A 155 23.93 13.70 -17.43
C GLY A 155 24.80 14.93 -17.74
N TYR A 156 24.29 15.89 -18.51
CA TYR A 156 25.03 17.10 -18.89
C TYR A 156 25.20 18.06 -17.73
N VAL A 157 24.20 18.13 -16.85
CA VAL A 157 24.19 18.96 -15.65
C VAL A 157 23.78 18.14 -14.43
N ASN A 158 24.30 18.54 -13.27
CA ASN A 158 23.92 18.00 -11.99
C ASN A 158 23.40 19.14 -11.10
N GLY A 159 22.52 18.81 -10.15
CA GLY A 159 22.08 19.79 -9.16
C GLY A 159 23.18 20.15 -8.16
N LEU A 160 22.84 21.05 -7.25
CA LEU A 160 23.70 21.51 -6.15
C LEU A 160 23.71 20.55 -4.94
N GLY A 161 22.94 19.46 -5.02
CA GLY A 161 22.66 18.56 -3.92
C GLY A 161 21.38 18.93 -3.15
N ASN A 162 20.95 18.08 -2.24
CA ASN A 162 19.73 18.23 -1.42
C ASN A 162 18.44 18.52 -2.21
N GLY A 163 18.36 18.02 -3.46
CA GLY A 163 17.19 18.24 -4.33
C GLY A 163 17.09 19.67 -4.88
N LEU A 164 18.20 20.40 -4.97
CA LEU A 164 18.24 21.76 -5.51
C LEU A 164 19.06 21.79 -6.81
N PHE A 165 18.58 22.53 -7.80
CA PHE A 165 19.30 22.86 -9.03
C PHE A 165 20.00 24.23 -8.96
N GLY A 166 19.35 25.21 -8.35
CA GLY A 166 19.82 26.59 -8.24
C GLY A 166 19.68 27.39 -9.54
N PRO A 167 18.48 27.45 -10.17
CA PRO A 167 18.32 27.99 -11.52
C PRO A 167 18.67 29.47 -11.64
N TYR A 168 18.67 30.21 -10.52
CA TYR A 168 19.02 31.62 -10.47
C TYR A 168 20.40 31.90 -9.86
N GLN A 169 21.18 30.85 -9.59
CA GLN A 169 22.55 31.02 -9.08
C GLN A 169 23.54 31.22 -10.22
N SER A 170 24.58 32.03 -9.95
CA SER A 170 25.67 32.23 -10.89
C SER A 170 26.51 30.96 -11.03
N THR A 171 26.75 30.55 -12.28
CA THR A 171 27.62 29.39 -12.59
C THR A 171 29.08 29.80 -12.54
N THR A 172 29.92 29.05 -11.85
CA THR A 172 31.35 29.25 -11.83
C THR A 172 31.97 28.74 -13.13
N ARG A 173 33.19 29.23 -13.44
CA ARG A 173 33.97 28.75 -14.61
C ARG A 173 34.22 27.23 -14.56
N ALA A 174 34.47 26.69 -13.37
CA ALA A 174 34.68 25.26 -13.17
C ALA A 174 33.43 24.44 -13.46
N GLN A 175 32.27 24.88 -12.96
CA GLN A 175 30.97 24.24 -13.25
C GLN A 175 30.64 24.26 -14.73
N PHE A 176 30.87 25.41 -15.41
CA PHE A 176 30.65 25.53 -16.85
C PHE A 176 31.57 24.59 -17.63
N ALA A 177 32.87 24.51 -17.28
CA ALA A 177 33.80 23.59 -17.91
C ALA A 177 33.39 22.12 -17.73
N SER A 178 32.89 21.74 -16.54
CA SER A 178 32.36 20.39 -16.29
C SER A 178 31.13 20.10 -17.14
N MET A 179 30.22 21.06 -17.31
CA MET A 179 29.04 20.90 -18.17
C MET A 179 29.46 20.65 -19.62
N ILE A 180 30.41 21.42 -20.14
CA ILE A 180 30.94 21.22 -21.51
C ILE A 180 31.58 19.85 -21.65
N ALA A 181 32.38 19.42 -20.68
CA ALA A 181 33.00 18.10 -20.70
C ALA A 181 31.97 16.98 -20.74
N ASN A 182 30.91 17.09 -19.94
CA ASN A 182 29.80 16.10 -19.90
C ASN A 182 29.02 16.04 -21.23
N VAL A 183 28.93 17.17 -21.97
CA VAL A 183 28.25 17.20 -23.28
C VAL A 183 29.12 16.58 -24.38
N MET A 184 30.44 16.71 -24.25
CA MET A 184 31.40 16.23 -25.26
C MET A 184 31.74 14.74 -25.12
N GLY A 185 31.40 14.10 -23.99
CA GLY A 185 31.64 12.67 -23.67
C GLY A 185 33.01 12.47 -23.10
#